data_f0560a80b1312cc2ab0e268fa2f7c261
#
_entry.id   f0560a80b1312cc2ab0e268fa2f7c261
#
_cell.length_a   1.000
_cell.length_b   1.000
_cell.length_c   1.000
_cell.angle_alpha   90.00
_cell.angle_beta   90.00
_cell.angle_gamma   90.00
#
_symmetry.space_group_name_H-M   'P 1'
#
loop_
_entity.id
_entity.type
_entity.pdbx_description
1 polymer ?
#
loop_
_entity_poly.entity_id
_entity_poly.type
_entity_poly.pdbx_seq_one_letter_code
_entity_poly.pdbx_strand_id
1 'polypeptide(L)'
;MPDSSALIQQNIILNMSEGVMSIGFDGVISFCNPSALSILGFEREEVEGKKFAACFFDSEDNDEFTQTILDAVYDREHTHEKIVPYKCGDKVRQLRVVTSFLQEAGKKVGIIAVFNDLSELMDLRDAVKSMEKIQALNKQLELRNKLLNETFGRFLSDDIVKQLLDTPDGLSLGGKKKNLTILMSDLRGFTAMSERMDPAELITMLNHYLGEMTEAIQKRGGTIIEFMGDGIFAIFGAPLDSKTHASDAVAAAIDMQARMDSINRWNLDHGYSVLEMGIGINTGEVIVGNIGSEKRTKYGVVGSNVNLTGRVESYTINGQILISSSTRAAVNSDLTVAKEIVVRPKGVETDITLTQVTGIGEPYNISVDVKSTMPNKLEQVIPVTFHKLDGKHADATNLYAGITSIASDMAVIDTQAKLEIYDNIQIDAGGKLYCKVLEKTDEGYLLHFTAVPSGYKEWRKKVGL
;
A
#
# COMPACT_ATOMS: atom_id res chain seq x y z
N MET A 1 -46.30 48.57 55.80
CA MET A 1 -45.60 47.37 55.29
C MET A 1 -44.76 47.85 54.14
N PRO A 2 -43.49 47.50 53.98
CA PRO A 2 -42.76 47.84 52.78
C PRO A 2 -43.46 47.18 51.61
N ASP A 3 -43.60 47.92 50.51
CA ASP A 3 -44.29 47.50 49.28
C ASP A 3 -43.60 46.21 48.76
N SER A 4 -44.36 45.12 48.81
CA SER A 4 -43.82 43.77 48.35
C SER A 4 -43.24 43.83 46.98
N SER A 5 -43.73 44.74 46.14
CA SER A 5 -43.23 44.98 44.78
C SER A 5 -41.81 45.58 44.78
N ALA A 6 -41.55 46.55 45.64
CA ALA A 6 -40.22 47.19 45.73
C ALA A 6 -39.15 46.21 46.26
N LEU A 7 -39.54 45.35 47.20
CA LEU A 7 -38.64 44.31 47.73
C LEU A 7 -38.26 43.28 46.65
N ILE A 8 -39.22 42.83 45.79
CA ILE A 8 -39.00 41.90 44.69
C ILE A 8 -38.08 42.55 43.68
N GLN A 9 -38.33 43.77 43.24
CA GLN A 9 -37.52 44.51 42.28
C GLN A 9 -36.06 44.64 42.72
N GLN A 10 -35.88 45.00 43.99
CA GLN A 10 -34.57 45.15 44.61
C GLN A 10 -33.81 43.79 44.61
N ASN A 11 -34.48 42.69 44.98
CA ASN A 11 -33.88 41.35 45.00
C ASN A 11 -33.52 40.89 43.57
N ILE A 12 -34.33 41.17 42.55
CA ILE A 12 -34.02 40.86 41.18
C ILE A 12 -32.71 41.52 40.76
N ILE A 13 -32.59 42.85 40.95
CA ILE A 13 -31.40 43.61 40.54
C ILE A 13 -30.14 43.15 41.28
N LEU A 14 -30.27 42.89 42.61
CA LEU A 14 -29.14 42.47 43.44
C LEU A 14 -28.62 41.07 43.08
N ASN A 15 -29.48 40.18 42.56
CA ASN A 15 -29.13 38.80 42.22
C ASN A 15 -28.95 38.53 40.70
N MET A 16 -29.05 39.57 39.85
CA MET A 16 -28.75 39.45 38.43
C MET A 16 -27.27 39.14 38.21
N SER A 17 -26.98 38.26 37.27
CA SER A 17 -25.61 37.99 36.80
C SER A 17 -25.04 39.10 35.93
N GLU A 18 -25.90 39.90 35.33
CA GLU A 18 -25.51 41.07 34.55
C GLU A 18 -25.17 42.24 35.46
N GLY A 19 -24.14 42.99 35.09
CA GLY A 19 -23.78 44.23 35.77
C GLY A 19 -24.81 45.31 35.44
N VAL A 20 -25.33 45.98 36.47
CA VAL A 20 -26.27 47.12 36.32
C VAL A 20 -25.69 48.32 37.07
N MET A 21 -25.54 49.42 36.32
CA MET A 21 -25.09 50.71 36.85
C MET A 21 -26.06 51.80 36.43
N SER A 22 -26.48 52.69 37.38
CA SER A 22 -27.23 53.88 37.03
C SER A 22 -26.40 55.12 37.23
N ILE A 23 -26.48 56.05 36.26
CA ILE A 23 -25.70 57.28 36.21
C ILE A 23 -26.66 58.45 35.95
N GLY A 24 -26.65 59.46 36.79
CA GLY A 24 -27.40 60.69 36.57
C GLY A 24 -26.83 61.52 35.41
N PHE A 25 -27.60 62.39 34.79
CA PHE A 25 -27.10 63.34 33.77
C PHE A 25 -26.08 64.34 34.31
N ASP A 26 -25.91 64.42 35.67
CA ASP A 26 -24.82 65.14 36.32
C ASP A 26 -23.52 64.35 36.36
N GLY A 27 -23.53 63.11 35.83
CA GLY A 27 -22.42 62.18 35.75
C GLY A 27 -22.17 61.41 37.04
N VAL A 28 -23.04 61.50 38.02
CA VAL A 28 -22.88 60.80 39.31
C VAL A 28 -23.44 59.37 39.19
N ILE A 29 -22.65 58.39 39.63
CA ILE A 29 -23.08 57.00 39.73
C ILE A 29 -23.99 56.88 40.97
N SER A 30 -25.27 56.61 40.74
CA SER A 30 -26.25 56.51 41.78
C SER A 30 -26.44 55.09 42.35
N PHE A 31 -26.11 54.08 41.57
CA PHE A 31 -26.25 52.69 41.98
C PHE A 31 -25.38 51.77 41.15
N CYS A 32 -24.82 50.73 41.79
CA CYS A 32 -24.18 49.55 41.12
C CYS A 32 -24.66 48.28 41.81
N ASN A 33 -25.10 47.29 41.07
CA ASN A 33 -25.38 45.97 41.64
C ASN A 33 -24.09 45.18 41.94
N PRO A 34 -24.15 44.13 42.75
CA PRO A 34 -22.94 43.33 43.07
C PRO A 34 -22.21 42.78 41.85
N SER A 35 -22.94 42.39 40.80
CA SER A 35 -22.35 41.90 39.55
C SER A 35 -21.58 42.99 38.79
N ALA A 36 -22.09 44.23 38.77
CA ALA A 36 -21.39 45.37 38.19
C ALA A 36 -20.04 45.60 38.92
N LEU A 37 -20.06 45.59 40.24
CA LEU A 37 -18.84 45.76 41.04
C LEU A 37 -17.82 44.67 40.77
N SER A 38 -18.26 43.40 40.71
CA SER A 38 -17.41 42.26 40.42
C SER A 38 -16.85 42.27 39.00
N ILE A 39 -17.65 42.66 37.99
CA ILE A 39 -17.22 42.74 36.60
C ILE A 39 -16.21 43.85 36.39
N LEU A 40 -16.47 45.01 36.99
CA LEU A 40 -15.64 46.22 36.87
C LEU A 40 -14.43 46.24 37.80
N GLY A 41 -14.44 45.38 38.83
CA GLY A 41 -13.33 45.28 39.80
C GLY A 41 -13.28 46.44 40.81
N PHE A 42 -14.45 46.97 41.23
CA PHE A 42 -14.54 48.05 42.21
C PHE A 42 -15.30 47.60 43.46
N GLU A 43 -14.95 48.22 44.58
CA GLU A 43 -15.78 48.18 45.79
C GLU A 43 -16.86 49.26 45.71
N ARG A 44 -17.98 49.04 46.41
CA ARG A 44 -19.14 49.93 46.35
C ARG A 44 -18.81 51.38 46.71
N GLU A 45 -18.01 51.58 47.74
CA GLU A 45 -17.57 52.85 48.22
C GLU A 45 -16.67 53.63 47.28
N GLU A 46 -16.08 52.93 46.30
CA GLU A 46 -15.20 53.52 45.31
C GLU A 46 -15.96 54.16 44.16
N VAL A 47 -17.20 53.74 43.89
CA VAL A 47 -17.97 54.18 42.70
C VAL A 47 -19.29 54.85 43.02
N GLU A 48 -20.10 54.38 44.04
CA GLU A 48 -21.39 54.97 44.35
C GLU A 48 -21.23 56.36 44.91
N GLY A 49 -22.01 57.30 44.41
CA GLY A 49 -21.96 58.70 44.79
C GLY A 49 -20.82 59.52 44.19
N LYS A 50 -19.96 58.90 43.39
CA LYS A 50 -18.86 59.59 42.71
C LYS A 50 -19.20 59.83 41.25
N LYS A 51 -18.46 60.77 40.60
CA LYS A 51 -18.60 61.02 39.20
C LYS A 51 -17.98 59.87 38.42
N PHE A 52 -18.67 59.35 37.40
CA PHE A 52 -18.19 58.29 36.52
C PHE A 52 -16.81 58.63 35.91
N ALA A 53 -16.63 59.86 35.48
CA ALA A 53 -15.35 60.36 34.97
C ALA A 53 -14.20 60.21 35.97
N ALA A 54 -14.45 60.44 37.27
CA ALA A 54 -13.41 60.34 38.32
C ALA A 54 -13.01 58.86 38.59
N CYS A 55 -13.86 57.88 38.25
CA CYS A 55 -13.60 56.47 38.50
C CYS A 55 -12.96 55.76 37.27
N PHE A 56 -13.23 56.26 36.06
CA PHE A 56 -12.90 55.53 34.83
C PHE A 56 -11.98 56.25 33.84
N PHE A 57 -11.67 57.56 34.02
CA PHE A 57 -10.80 58.29 33.08
C PHE A 57 -9.30 58.07 33.29
N ASP A 58 -8.87 57.51 34.40
CA ASP A 58 -7.46 57.29 34.66
C ASP A 58 -6.87 56.05 33.97
N SER A 59 -7.66 55.31 33.20
CA SER A 59 -7.24 54.06 32.53
C SER A 59 -7.44 54.16 31.02
N GLU A 60 -6.37 54.43 30.28
CA GLU A 60 -6.37 54.40 28.79
C GLU A 60 -6.79 53.03 28.24
N ASP A 61 -6.57 51.96 28.99
CA ASP A 61 -6.91 50.58 28.59
C ASP A 61 -8.44 50.35 28.46
N ASN A 62 -9.29 51.21 29.03
CA ASN A 62 -10.75 51.06 29.09
C ASN A 62 -11.51 52.19 28.33
N ASP A 63 -10.82 52.90 27.43
CA ASP A 63 -11.38 54.05 26.71
C ASP A 63 -12.67 53.73 25.95
N GLU A 64 -12.75 52.56 25.27
CA GLU A 64 -13.96 52.19 24.56
C GLU A 64 -15.19 51.97 25.45
N PHE A 65 -14.98 51.36 26.60
CA PHE A 65 -16.04 51.21 27.61
C PHE A 65 -16.47 52.57 28.17
N THR A 66 -15.49 53.38 28.58
CA THR A 66 -15.70 54.70 29.12
C THR A 66 -16.45 55.61 28.11
N GLN A 67 -16.01 55.63 26.88
CA GLN A 67 -16.64 56.43 25.82
C GLN A 67 -18.09 55.96 25.55
N THR A 68 -18.36 54.66 25.54
CA THR A 68 -19.71 54.10 25.31
C THR A 68 -20.69 54.56 26.40
N ILE A 69 -20.25 54.63 27.66
CA ILE A 69 -21.08 55.10 28.74
C ILE A 69 -21.26 56.63 28.66
N LEU A 70 -20.21 57.41 28.36
CA LEU A 70 -20.28 58.85 28.19
C LEU A 70 -21.19 59.28 27.05
N ASP A 71 -21.06 58.60 25.92
CA ASP A 71 -21.93 58.83 24.75
C ASP A 71 -23.40 58.71 25.17
N ALA A 72 -23.76 57.71 25.97
CA ALA A 72 -25.11 57.51 26.46
C ALA A 72 -25.54 58.55 27.48
N VAL A 73 -24.63 59.09 28.30
CA VAL A 73 -24.94 60.18 29.25
C VAL A 73 -25.21 61.50 28.51
N TYR A 74 -24.45 61.78 27.44
CA TYR A 74 -24.56 63.02 26.66
C TYR A 74 -25.64 62.95 25.59
N ASP A 75 -25.85 61.80 24.94
CA ASP A 75 -26.92 61.58 23.95
C ASP A 75 -28.24 61.24 24.65
N ARG A 76 -29.06 62.23 24.83
CA ARG A 76 -30.36 62.10 25.53
C ARG A 76 -31.50 61.57 24.63
N GLU A 77 -31.17 61.20 23.38
CA GLU A 77 -32.18 60.75 22.40
C GLU A 77 -32.13 59.27 22.14
N HIS A 78 -30.94 58.70 22.09
CA HIS A 78 -30.72 57.31 21.67
C HIS A 78 -30.17 56.42 22.82
N THR A 79 -30.43 55.14 22.70
CA THR A 79 -29.80 54.08 23.53
C THR A 79 -28.62 53.52 22.76
N HIS A 80 -27.56 53.11 23.48
CA HIS A 80 -26.37 52.58 22.84
C HIS A 80 -26.23 51.11 23.20
N GLU A 81 -25.78 50.30 22.22
CA GLU A 81 -25.39 48.90 22.42
C GLU A 81 -24.05 48.66 21.73
N LYS A 82 -23.04 48.17 22.44
CA LYS A 82 -21.72 47.90 21.92
C LYS A 82 -21.05 46.75 22.70
N ILE A 83 -20.23 45.96 22.04
CA ILE A 83 -19.30 45.03 22.69
C ILE A 83 -17.95 45.73 22.72
N VAL A 84 -17.41 45.87 23.93
CA VAL A 84 -16.14 46.58 24.16
C VAL A 84 -15.21 45.76 25.04
N PRO A 85 -13.91 45.86 24.82
CA PRO A 85 -12.94 45.29 25.75
C PRO A 85 -12.94 46.12 27.07
N TYR A 86 -12.81 45.42 28.17
CA TYR A 86 -12.64 46.02 29.49
C TYR A 86 -11.54 45.30 30.26
N LYS A 87 -10.53 46.03 30.69
CA LYS A 87 -9.40 45.48 31.44
C LYS A 87 -9.63 45.70 32.94
N CYS A 88 -9.69 44.60 33.66
CA CYS A 88 -9.79 44.56 35.13
C CYS A 88 -8.58 43.80 35.69
N GLY A 89 -7.61 44.50 36.24
CA GLY A 89 -6.31 43.92 36.61
C GLY A 89 -5.58 43.34 35.41
N ASP A 90 -5.14 42.08 35.47
CA ASP A 90 -4.45 41.39 34.40
C ASP A 90 -5.40 40.74 33.38
N LYS A 91 -6.71 40.82 33.57
CA LYS A 91 -7.71 40.18 32.71
C LYS A 91 -8.39 41.17 31.78
N VAL A 92 -8.47 40.87 30.51
CA VAL A 92 -9.30 41.61 29.55
C VAL A 92 -10.60 40.84 29.35
N ARG A 93 -11.73 41.50 29.66
CA ARG A 93 -13.08 40.96 29.47
C ARG A 93 -13.70 41.56 28.24
N GLN A 94 -14.63 40.84 27.59
CA GLN A 94 -15.45 41.36 26.50
C GLN A 94 -16.85 41.66 27.02
N LEU A 95 -17.12 42.96 27.26
CA LEU A 95 -18.37 43.38 27.83
C LEU A 95 -19.36 43.84 26.75
N ARG A 96 -20.54 43.24 26.72
CA ARG A 96 -21.68 43.77 25.97
C ARG A 96 -22.32 44.84 26.86
N VAL A 97 -22.26 46.08 26.44
CA VAL A 97 -22.83 47.25 27.15
C VAL A 97 -24.09 47.67 26.42
N VAL A 98 -25.20 47.72 27.15
CA VAL A 98 -26.49 48.24 26.67
C VAL A 98 -26.92 49.36 27.60
N THR A 99 -27.25 50.55 27.05
CA THR A 99 -27.70 51.67 27.82
C THR A 99 -29.18 51.95 27.57
N SER A 100 -29.87 52.41 28.60
CA SER A 100 -31.25 52.84 28.55
C SER A 100 -31.48 54.08 29.43
N PHE A 101 -32.59 54.78 29.28
CA PHE A 101 -32.87 55.97 30.09
C PHE A 101 -33.48 55.61 31.44
N LEU A 102 -32.92 56.21 32.50
CA LEU A 102 -33.53 56.22 33.79
C LEU A 102 -34.62 57.34 33.82
N GLN A 103 -35.84 57.00 34.19
CA GLN A 103 -36.97 57.92 34.19
C GLN A 103 -37.56 58.05 35.59
N GLU A 104 -37.84 59.27 35.98
CA GLU A 104 -38.54 59.58 37.24
C GLU A 104 -39.75 60.52 36.90
N ALA A 105 -40.95 60.13 37.30
CA ALA A 105 -42.19 60.81 36.96
C ALA A 105 -42.34 61.21 35.47
N GLY A 106 -41.89 60.35 34.54
CA GLY A 106 -41.96 60.56 33.10
C GLY A 106 -40.85 61.46 32.53
N LYS A 107 -39.94 61.96 33.33
CA LYS A 107 -38.79 62.74 32.91
C LYS A 107 -37.53 61.88 32.91
N LYS A 108 -36.70 61.98 31.89
CA LYS A 108 -35.37 61.33 31.86
C LYS A 108 -34.46 62.05 32.84
N VAL A 109 -33.89 61.33 33.82
CA VAL A 109 -33.02 61.88 34.89
C VAL A 109 -31.58 61.30 34.77
N GLY A 110 -31.37 60.30 34.00
CA GLY A 110 -30.06 59.66 33.81
C GLY A 110 -30.13 58.48 32.85
N ILE A 111 -29.15 57.64 32.90
CA ILE A 111 -29.05 56.36 32.16
C ILE A 111 -28.93 55.17 33.09
N ILE A 112 -29.33 54.03 32.61
CA ILE A 112 -29.00 52.73 33.16
C ILE A 112 -28.08 52.03 32.12
N ALA A 113 -26.90 51.65 32.53
CA ALA A 113 -26.00 50.78 31.77
C ALA A 113 -26.10 49.34 32.31
N VAL A 114 -26.43 48.41 31.42
CA VAL A 114 -26.40 46.97 31.70
C VAL A 114 -25.26 46.38 30.89
N PHE A 115 -24.41 45.61 31.54
CA PHE A 115 -23.29 44.97 30.87
C PHE A 115 -23.15 43.53 31.29
N ASN A 116 -22.83 42.70 30.27
CA ASN A 116 -22.67 41.28 30.43
C ASN A 116 -21.26 40.89 29.96
N ASP A 117 -20.58 40.08 30.77
CA ASP A 117 -19.27 39.52 30.40
C ASP A 117 -19.48 38.35 29.43
N LEU A 118 -19.04 38.56 28.20
CA LEU A 118 -19.12 37.57 27.11
C LEU A 118 -17.81 36.80 26.88
N SER A 119 -16.78 37.01 27.71
CA SER A 119 -15.44 36.47 27.50
C SER A 119 -15.46 34.94 27.36
N GLU A 120 -16.08 34.24 28.31
CA GLU A 120 -16.19 32.78 28.29
C GLU A 120 -16.95 32.26 27.05
N LEU A 121 -18.02 32.94 26.66
CA LEU A 121 -18.81 32.60 25.49
C LEU A 121 -18.02 32.78 24.19
N MET A 122 -17.23 33.85 24.08
CA MET A 122 -16.38 34.12 22.94
C MET A 122 -15.23 33.10 22.84
N ASP A 123 -14.56 32.81 23.94
CA ASP A 123 -13.50 31.80 24.04
C ASP A 123 -14.01 30.42 23.62
N LEU A 124 -15.20 30.05 24.13
CA LEU A 124 -15.84 28.78 23.76
C LEU A 124 -16.17 28.71 22.27
N ARG A 125 -16.69 29.81 21.71
CA ARG A 125 -17.00 29.89 20.28
C ARG A 125 -15.75 29.76 19.42
N ASP A 126 -14.66 30.37 19.79
CA ASP A 126 -13.40 30.30 19.05
C ASP A 126 -12.73 28.93 19.19
N ALA A 127 -12.86 28.32 20.38
CA ALA A 127 -12.45 26.92 20.56
C ALA A 127 -13.23 25.95 19.66
N VAL A 128 -14.56 26.11 19.58
CA VAL A 128 -15.41 25.29 18.67
C VAL A 128 -15.01 25.46 17.22
N LYS A 129 -14.83 26.72 16.74
CA LYS A 129 -14.38 26.98 15.37
C LYS A 129 -13.00 26.35 15.07
N SER A 130 -12.08 26.43 16.04
CA SER A 130 -10.76 25.82 15.91
C SER A 130 -10.86 24.30 15.83
N MET A 131 -11.74 23.70 16.65
CA MET A 131 -11.98 22.25 16.63
C MET A 131 -12.59 21.77 15.31
N GLU A 132 -13.56 22.50 14.76
CA GLU A 132 -14.13 22.21 13.44
C GLU A 132 -13.08 22.27 12.33
N LYS A 133 -12.18 23.26 12.39
CA LYS A 133 -11.06 23.38 11.42
C LYS A 133 -10.08 22.23 11.53
N ILE A 134 -9.74 21.81 12.75
CA ILE A 134 -8.87 20.66 13.00
C ILE A 134 -9.51 19.37 12.47
N GLN A 135 -10.81 19.17 12.73
CA GLN A 135 -11.54 17.99 12.22
C GLN A 135 -11.57 17.96 10.68
N ALA A 136 -11.80 19.10 10.03
CA ALA A 136 -11.79 19.20 8.57
C ALA A 136 -10.40 18.87 7.99
N LEU A 137 -9.32 19.37 8.61
CA LEU A 137 -7.94 19.08 8.20
C LEU A 137 -7.59 17.61 8.39
N ASN A 138 -7.97 17.01 9.52
CA ASN A 138 -7.73 15.58 9.78
C ASN A 138 -8.43 14.70 8.72
N LYS A 139 -9.70 14.99 8.42
CA LYS A 139 -10.43 14.26 7.37
C LYS A 139 -9.77 14.40 6.00
N GLN A 140 -9.24 15.57 5.67
CA GLN A 140 -8.51 15.80 4.43
C GLN A 140 -7.19 15.02 4.40
N LEU A 141 -6.46 14.97 5.51
CA LEU A 141 -5.23 14.19 5.64
C LEU A 141 -5.50 12.68 5.51
N GLU A 142 -6.54 12.17 6.16
CA GLU A 142 -6.94 10.76 6.05
C GLU A 142 -7.27 10.38 4.60
N LEU A 143 -8.04 11.21 3.90
CA LEU A 143 -8.38 10.99 2.50
C LEU A 143 -7.13 11.02 1.62
N ARG A 144 -6.22 11.97 1.85
CA ARG A 144 -4.97 12.07 1.11
C ARG A 144 -4.07 10.86 1.36
N ASN A 145 -3.94 10.41 2.61
CA ASN A 145 -3.17 9.21 2.95
C ASN A 145 -3.77 7.95 2.31
N LYS A 146 -5.11 7.83 2.33
CA LYS A 146 -5.80 6.72 1.66
C LYS A 146 -5.52 6.70 0.16
N LEU A 147 -5.62 7.85 -0.52
CA LEU A 147 -5.34 7.97 -1.96
C LEU A 147 -3.86 7.66 -2.28
N LEU A 148 -2.93 8.11 -1.44
CA LEU A 148 -1.51 7.77 -1.58
C LEU A 148 -1.29 6.26 -1.46
N ASN A 149 -1.82 5.62 -0.42
CA ASN A 149 -1.68 4.19 -0.22
C ASN A 149 -2.33 3.38 -1.36
N GLU A 150 -3.52 3.74 -1.82
CA GLU A 150 -4.19 3.09 -2.95
C GLU A 150 -3.41 3.28 -4.27
N THR A 151 -2.79 4.44 -4.47
CA THR A 151 -2.01 4.72 -5.67
C THR A 151 -0.68 3.98 -5.65
N PHE A 152 0.07 4.09 -4.54
CA PHE A 152 1.36 3.42 -4.41
C PHE A 152 1.24 1.90 -4.25
N GLY A 153 0.19 1.41 -3.58
CA GLY A 153 -0.06 -0.03 -3.42
C GLY A 153 -0.32 -0.78 -4.74
N ARG A 154 -0.65 -0.06 -5.83
CA ARG A 154 -0.72 -0.66 -7.18
C ARG A 154 0.65 -0.85 -7.84
N PHE A 155 1.66 -0.10 -7.43
CA PHE A 155 3.01 -0.12 -8.01
C PHE A 155 4.05 -0.76 -7.09
N LEU A 156 3.78 -0.78 -5.78
CA LEU A 156 4.63 -1.32 -4.73
C LEU A 156 3.78 -2.18 -3.80
N SER A 157 4.36 -3.24 -3.24
CA SER A 157 3.64 -4.00 -2.19
C SER A 157 3.39 -3.11 -0.96
N ASP A 158 2.29 -3.36 -0.26
CA ASP A 158 1.90 -2.59 0.95
C ASP A 158 3.00 -2.54 2.00
N ASP A 159 3.79 -3.61 2.13
CA ASP A 159 4.90 -3.69 3.07
C ASP A 159 6.06 -2.76 2.70
N ILE A 160 6.35 -2.62 1.39
CA ILE A 160 7.34 -1.65 0.89
C ILE A 160 6.83 -0.24 1.13
N VAL A 161 5.56 0.06 0.84
CA VAL A 161 4.96 1.38 1.06
C VAL A 161 5.05 1.76 2.54
N LYS A 162 4.69 0.86 3.44
CA LYS A 162 4.80 1.08 4.89
C LYS A 162 6.25 1.35 5.30
N GLN A 163 7.20 0.52 4.86
CA GLN A 163 8.61 0.74 5.20
C GLN A 163 9.13 2.10 4.70
N LEU A 164 8.73 2.53 3.51
CA LEU A 164 9.14 3.81 2.94
C LEU A 164 8.52 5.00 3.66
N LEU A 165 7.27 4.90 4.12
CA LEU A 165 6.53 6.00 4.77
C LEU A 165 6.77 6.07 6.28
N ASP A 166 6.92 4.94 6.96
CA ASP A 166 7.02 4.86 8.43
C ASP A 166 8.46 5.02 8.94
N THR A 167 9.47 4.99 8.03
CA THR A 167 10.87 5.14 8.41
C THR A 167 11.37 6.53 8.02
N PRO A 168 11.97 7.33 8.93
CA PRO A 168 12.47 8.66 8.60
C PRO A 168 13.44 8.70 7.41
N ASP A 169 14.26 7.65 7.27
CA ASP A 169 15.22 7.47 6.17
C ASP A 169 14.74 6.47 5.11
N GLY A 170 13.42 6.20 5.06
CA GLY A 170 12.85 5.15 4.22
C GLY A 170 13.13 5.30 2.73
N LEU A 171 13.37 6.54 2.25
CA LEU A 171 13.72 6.84 0.86
C LEU A 171 15.23 6.96 0.62
N SER A 172 16.06 6.86 1.65
CA SER A 172 17.52 6.98 1.50
C SER A 172 18.08 5.86 0.64
N LEU A 173 18.99 6.20 -0.26
CA LEU A 173 19.71 5.22 -1.07
C LEU A 173 20.57 4.32 -0.20
N GLY A 174 20.56 3.02 -0.51
CA GLY A 174 21.35 2.03 0.20
C GLY A 174 20.61 0.72 0.38
N GLY A 175 21.30 -0.24 1.00
CA GLY A 175 20.72 -1.55 1.26
C GLY A 175 21.37 -2.22 2.46
N LYS A 176 20.67 -3.19 2.99
CA LYS A 176 21.14 -4.03 4.11
C LYS A 176 21.44 -5.43 3.60
N LYS A 177 22.51 -6.03 4.11
CA LYS A 177 22.81 -7.43 3.88
C LYS A 177 21.83 -8.28 4.67
N LYS A 178 21.04 -9.12 3.99
CA LYS A 178 20.06 -10.02 4.58
C LYS A 178 20.18 -11.41 3.97
N ASN A 179 19.93 -12.44 4.77
CA ASN A 179 19.69 -13.79 4.28
C ASN A 179 18.19 -13.95 4.06
N LEU A 180 17.79 -14.15 2.81
CA LEU A 180 16.38 -14.26 2.42
C LEU A 180 16.20 -15.31 1.31
N THR A 181 14.95 -15.62 1.00
CA THR A 181 14.62 -16.56 -0.06
C THR A 181 14.07 -15.81 -1.27
N ILE A 182 14.58 -16.16 -2.44
CA ILE A 182 14.22 -15.59 -3.73
C ILE A 182 13.43 -16.64 -4.51
N LEU A 183 12.32 -16.22 -5.08
CA LEU A 183 11.49 -16.98 -6.00
C LEU A 183 11.48 -16.29 -7.34
N MET A 184 11.78 -17.04 -8.40
CA MET A 184 11.60 -16.61 -9.79
C MET A 184 10.73 -17.63 -10.52
N SER A 185 9.77 -17.12 -11.28
CA SER A 185 8.92 -17.96 -12.16
C SER A 185 8.85 -17.38 -13.55
N ASP A 186 8.60 -18.23 -14.54
CA ASP A 186 8.47 -17.84 -15.94
C ASP A 186 7.50 -18.78 -16.67
N LEU A 187 6.76 -18.24 -17.65
CA LEU A 187 5.83 -19.02 -18.45
C LEU A 187 6.56 -19.70 -19.62
N ARG A 188 6.30 -20.97 -19.80
CA ARG A 188 6.91 -21.73 -20.88
C ARG A 188 6.27 -21.42 -22.23
N GLY A 189 7.11 -21.12 -23.21
CA GLY A 189 6.66 -20.82 -24.57
C GLY A 189 5.95 -19.47 -24.75
N PHE A 190 5.93 -18.60 -23.74
CA PHE A 190 5.22 -17.32 -23.78
C PHE A 190 5.67 -16.43 -24.95
N THR A 191 6.97 -16.31 -25.22
CA THR A 191 7.49 -15.49 -26.33
C THR A 191 6.86 -15.90 -27.67
N ALA A 192 6.80 -17.22 -27.95
CA ALA A 192 6.22 -17.71 -29.19
C ALA A 192 4.69 -17.57 -29.25
N MET A 193 4.03 -17.57 -28.09
CA MET A 193 2.58 -17.34 -27.96
C MET A 193 2.25 -15.85 -28.15
N SER A 194 2.98 -14.95 -27.50
CA SER A 194 2.77 -13.51 -27.55
C SER A 194 2.94 -12.91 -28.95
N GLU A 195 3.80 -13.50 -29.79
CA GLU A 195 3.96 -13.09 -31.19
C GLU A 195 2.73 -13.40 -32.07
N ARG A 196 1.81 -14.25 -31.61
CA ARG A 196 0.65 -14.75 -32.37
C ARG A 196 -0.68 -14.27 -31.86
N MET A 197 -0.75 -13.79 -30.62
CA MET A 197 -1.98 -13.30 -29.99
C MET A 197 -2.22 -11.82 -30.32
N ASP A 198 -3.49 -11.44 -30.32
CA ASP A 198 -3.84 -10.01 -30.29
C ASP A 198 -3.28 -9.35 -29.02
N PRO A 199 -2.66 -8.17 -29.11
CA PRO A 199 -2.05 -7.51 -27.95
C PRO A 199 -3.02 -7.25 -26.81
N ALA A 200 -4.30 -6.93 -27.06
CA ALA A 200 -5.29 -6.67 -26.01
C ALA A 200 -5.71 -7.96 -25.30
N GLU A 201 -5.86 -9.06 -26.06
CA GLU A 201 -6.13 -10.39 -25.49
C GLU A 201 -4.95 -10.89 -24.66
N LEU A 202 -3.71 -10.70 -25.17
CA LEU A 202 -2.49 -11.04 -24.44
C LEU A 202 -2.42 -10.34 -23.09
N ILE A 203 -2.67 -9.04 -23.04
CA ILE A 203 -2.68 -8.25 -21.78
C ILE A 203 -3.78 -8.72 -20.85
N THR A 204 -4.95 -9.04 -21.36
CA THR A 204 -6.08 -9.55 -20.56
C THR A 204 -5.73 -10.86 -19.88
N MET A 205 -5.19 -11.82 -20.65
CA MET A 205 -4.74 -13.12 -20.16
C MET A 205 -3.60 -12.98 -19.14
N LEU A 206 -2.60 -12.14 -19.45
CA LEU A 206 -1.44 -11.90 -18.60
C LEU A 206 -1.86 -11.26 -17.26
N ASN A 207 -2.75 -10.27 -17.29
CA ASN A 207 -3.23 -9.62 -16.08
C ASN A 207 -4.01 -10.59 -15.18
N HIS A 208 -4.81 -11.50 -15.76
CA HIS A 208 -5.51 -12.52 -14.97
C HIS A 208 -4.49 -13.48 -14.30
N TYR A 209 -3.52 -13.99 -15.07
CA TYR A 209 -2.45 -14.83 -14.54
C TYR A 209 -1.65 -14.13 -13.43
N LEU A 210 -1.14 -12.93 -13.68
CA LEU A 210 -0.36 -12.18 -12.70
C LEU A 210 -1.17 -11.84 -11.43
N GLY A 211 -2.46 -11.59 -11.55
CA GLY A 211 -3.35 -11.37 -10.42
C GLY A 211 -3.42 -12.59 -9.50
N GLU A 212 -3.68 -13.77 -10.05
CA GLU A 212 -3.75 -15.03 -9.31
C GLU A 212 -2.39 -15.38 -8.64
N MET A 213 -1.28 -15.15 -9.36
CA MET A 213 0.06 -15.38 -8.83
C MET A 213 0.40 -14.41 -7.69
N THR A 214 0.02 -13.13 -7.84
CA THR A 214 0.21 -12.10 -6.80
C THR A 214 -0.48 -12.51 -5.51
N GLU A 215 -1.73 -12.96 -5.59
CA GLU A 215 -2.47 -13.42 -4.40
C GLU A 215 -1.80 -14.63 -3.72
N ALA A 216 -1.29 -15.60 -4.49
CA ALA A 216 -0.59 -16.76 -3.94
C ALA A 216 0.68 -16.36 -3.19
N ILE A 217 1.48 -15.46 -3.77
CA ILE A 217 2.73 -14.96 -3.18
C ILE A 217 2.44 -14.12 -1.93
N GLN A 218 1.54 -13.15 -2.01
CA GLN A 218 1.23 -12.25 -0.88
C GLN A 218 0.58 -12.99 0.29
N LYS A 219 -0.29 -13.96 0.03
CA LYS A 219 -0.89 -14.83 1.06
C LYS A 219 0.16 -15.53 1.95
N ARG A 220 1.36 -15.78 1.41
CA ARG A 220 2.49 -16.42 2.11
C ARG A 220 3.55 -15.42 2.57
N GLY A 221 3.23 -14.11 2.61
CA GLY A 221 4.16 -13.07 3.06
C GLY A 221 5.32 -12.80 2.09
N GLY A 222 5.16 -13.15 0.83
CA GLY A 222 6.12 -12.83 -0.24
C GLY A 222 5.93 -11.40 -0.74
N THR A 223 7.03 -10.75 -1.07
CA THR A 223 7.07 -9.40 -1.64
C THR A 223 7.48 -9.48 -3.11
N ILE A 224 6.62 -9.04 -4.02
CA ILE A 224 6.94 -8.97 -5.43
C ILE A 224 7.83 -7.74 -5.69
N ILE A 225 9.00 -7.99 -6.26
CA ILE A 225 9.98 -6.96 -6.60
C ILE A 225 9.74 -6.43 -8.01
N GLU A 226 9.42 -7.32 -8.96
CA GLU A 226 9.26 -6.95 -10.36
C GLU A 226 8.51 -8.03 -11.15
N PHE A 227 7.72 -7.60 -12.12
CA PHE A 227 7.23 -8.45 -13.21
C PHE A 227 8.18 -8.31 -14.40
N MET A 228 8.81 -9.39 -14.83
CA MET A 228 9.76 -9.42 -15.93
C MET A 228 9.07 -9.98 -17.19
N GLY A 229 8.13 -9.18 -17.76
CA GLY A 229 7.23 -9.68 -18.80
C GLY A 229 6.21 -10.64 -18.22
N ASP A 230 6.31 -11.92 -18.54
CA ASP A 230 5.52 -13.01 -17.97
C ASP A 230 6.14 -13.64 -16.71
N GLY A 231 7.40 -13.30 -16.43
CA GLY A 231 8.13 -13.79 -15.26
C GLY A 231 7.84 -12.96 -14.02
N ILE A 232 7.94 -13.60 -12.86
CA ILE A 232 7.76 -12.96 -11.55
C ILE A 232 9.03 -13.09 -10.74
N PHE A 233 9.50 -11.98 -10.20
CA PHE A 233 10.58 -11.93 -9.23
C PHE A 233 10.01 -11.52 -7.87
N ALA A 234 10.05 -12.44 -6.91
CA ALA A 234 9.56 -12.23 -5.55
C ALA A 234 10.62 -12.64 -4.52
N ILE A 235 10.52 -12.06 -3.33
CA ILE A 235 11.38 -12.36 -2.18
C ILE A 235 10.55 -12.65 -0.93
N PHE A 236 11.13 -13.41 0.00
CA PHE A 236 10.58 -13.74 1.30
C PHE A 236 11.61 -13.44 2.38
N GLY A 237 11.21 -12.76 3.48
CA GLY A 237 12.09 -12.32 4.55
C GLY A 237 12.54 -10.86 4.44
N ALA A 238 11.97 -10.12 3.50
CA ALA A 238 12.10 -8.67 3.40
C ALA A 238 10.87 -8.08 2.67
N PRO A 239 10.45 -6.84 2.96
CA PRO A 239 11.01 -5.90 3.93
C PRO A 239 10.87 -6.36 5.38
N LEU A 240 9.80 -7.11 5.70
CA LEU A 240 9.56 -7.69 7.02
C LEU A 240 10.40 -8.94 7.22
N ASP A 241 11.02 -9.04 8.40
CA ASP A 241 11.80 -10.23 8.75
C ASP A 241 10.86 -11.42 9.01
N SER A 242 11.18 -12.58 8.42
CA SER A 242 10.49 -13.86 8.67
C SER A 242 11.52 -14.94 8.96
N LYS A 243 11.26 -15.76 9.97
CA LYS A 243 12.08 -16.94 10.27
C LYS A 243 11.70 -18.14 9.39
N THR A 244 10.55 -18.08 8.74
CA THR A 244 9.97 -19.15 7.90
C THR A 244 10.07 -18.83 6.41
N HIS A 245 10.82 -17.78 6.04
CA HIS A 245 10.88 -17.28 4.67
C HIS A 245 11.14 -18.35 3.60
N ALA A 246 11.92 -19.39 3.90
CA ALA A 246 12.20 -20.47 2.96
C ALA A 246 10.98 -21.41 2.80
N SER A 247 10.34 -21.77 3.91
CA SER A 247 9.13 -22.60 3.91
C SER A 247 7.95 -21.85 3.28
N ASP A 248 7.82 -20.55 3.58
CA ASP A 248 6.79 -19.66 2.98
C ASP A 248 6.95 -19.55 1.46
N ALA A 249 8.19 -19.44 0.98
CA ALA A 249 8.48 -19.39 -0.46
C ALA A 249 8.11 -20.68 -1.18
N VAL A 250 8.44 -21.84 -0.59
CA VAL A 250 8.07 -23.15 -1.14
C VAL A 250 6.56 -23.34 -1.12
N ALA A 251 5.89 -22.97 -0.03
CA ALA A 251 4.43 -23.01 0.06
C ALA A 251 3.75 -22.09 -0.98
N ALA A 252 4.30 -20.89 -1.19
CA ALA A 252 3.82 -19.99 -2.23
C ALA A 252 3.96 -20.61 -3.62
N ALA A 253 5.10 -21.22 -3.94
CA ALA A 253 5.33 -21.87 -5.22
C ALA A 253 4.34 -23.04 -5.49
N ILE A 254 4.02 -23.82 -4.45
CA ILE A 254 3.02 -24.88 -4.54
C ILE A 254 1.62 -24.30 -4.76
N ASP A 255 1.24 -23.25 -4.00
CA ASP A 255 -0.03 -22.54 -4.19
C ASP A 255 -0.13 -21.92 -5.62
N MET A 256 0.96 -21.37 -6.15
CA MET A 256 1.03 -20.83 -7.51
C MET A 256 0.76 -21.94 -8.56
N GLN A 257 1.43 -23.09 -8.44
CA GLN A 257 1.22 -24.22 -9.36
C GLN A 257 -0.20 -24.79 -9.25
N ALA A 258 -0.77 -24.89 -8.05
CA ALA A 258 -2.14 -25.38 -7.84
C ALA A 258 -3.19 -24.47 -8.51
N ARG A 259 -2.94 -23.17 -8.60
CA ARG A 259 -3.83 -22.21 -9.27
C ARG A 259 -3.78 -22.29 -10.81
N MET A 260 -2.74 -22.89 -11.40
CA MET A 260 -2.62 -23.00 -12.85
C MET A 260 -3.79 -23.76 -13.48
N ASP A 261 -4.38 -24.73 -12.79
CA ASP A 261 -5.55 -25.46 -13.32
C ASP A 261 -6.80 -24.55 -13.44
N SER A 262 -7.00 -23.59 -12.51
CA SER A 262 -8.11 -22.62 -12.59
C SER A 262 -7.86 -21.55 -13.64
N ILE A 263 -6.62 -21.06 -13.74
CA ILE A 263 -6.19 -20.11 -14.77
C ILE A 263 -6.38 -20.70 -16.16
N ASN A 264 -5.96 -21.94 -16.34
CA ASN A 264 -6.04 -22.61 -17.65
C ASN A 264 -7.51 -22.92 -18.03
N ARG A 265 -8.40 -23.22 -17.08
CA ARG A 265 -9.83 -23.30 -17.37
C ARG A 265 -10.38 -21.97 -17.84
N TRP A 266 -10.07 -20.89 -17.12
CA TRP A 266 -10.47 -19.55 -17.52
C TRP A 266 -9.93 -19.17 -18.91
N ASN A 267 -8.67 -19.49 -19.20
CA ASN A 267 -8.07 -19.26 -20.53
C ASN A 267 -8.84 -19.99 -21.63
N LEU A 268 -9.14 -21.27 -21.44
CA LEU A 268 -9.88 -22.07 -22.40
C LEU A 268 -11.31 -21.55 -22.63
N ASP A 269 -12.00 -21.11 -21.59
CA ASP A 269 -13.34 -20.52 -21.66
C ASP A 269 -13.35 -19.21 -22.47
N HIS A 270 -12.21 -18.50 -22.52
CA HIS A 270 -12.02 -17.28 -23.31
C HIS A 270 -11.36 -17.52 -24.68
N GLY A 271 -11.11 -18.77 -25.04
CA GLY A 271 -10.47 -19.12 -26.31
C GLY A 271 -8.94 -18.93 -26.33
N TYR A 272 -8.31 -18.74 -25.18
CA TYR A 272 -6.86 -18.59 -25.05
C TYR A 272 -6.16 -19.95 -24.89
N SER A 273 -4.85 -19.94 -25.10
CA SER A 273 -4.00 -21.12 -24.90
C SER A 273 -3.78 -21.42 -23.43
N VAL A 274 -3.53 -22.69 -23.11
CA VAL A 274 -3.07 -23.09 -21.77
C VAL A 274 -1.68 -22.51 -21.50
N LEU A 275 -1.47 -22.13 -20.24
CA LEU A 275 -0.20 -21.64 -19.73
C LEU A 275 0.47 -22.71 -18.89
N GLU A 276 1.77 -22.77 -18.93
CA GLU A 276 2.59 -23.64 -18.12
C GLU A 276 3.73 -22.85 -17.51
N MET A 277 4.03 -23.08 -16.24
CA MET A 277 4.96 -22.26 -15.48
C MET A 277 6.04 -23.13 -14.82
N GLY A 278 7.29 -22.64 -14.86
CA GLY A 278 8.40 -23.16 -14.07
C GLY A 278 8.72 -22.22 -12.92
N ILE A 279 9.12 -22.76 -11.76
CA ILE A 279 9.50 -21.97 -10.57
C ILE A 279 10.85 -22.41 -10.02
N GLY A 280 11.77 -21.46 -9.86
CA GLY A 280 13.06 -21.65 -9.22
C GLY A 280 13.15 -20.89 -7.90
N ILE A 281 13.67 -21.54 -6.84
CA ILE A 281 13.81 -20.96 -5.51
C ILE A 281 15.24 -21.13 -5.01
N ASN A 282 15.82 -20.05 -4.50
CA ASN A 282 17.13 -20.07 -3.86
C ASN A 282 17.15 -19.21 -2.60
N THR A 283 17.85 -19.66 -1.58
CA THR A 283 18.04 -18.96 -0.31
C THR A 283 19.50 -18.57 -0.14
N GLY A 284 19.75 -17.33 0.24
CA GLY A 284 21.10 -16.87 0.49
C GLY A 284 21.20 -15.39 0.82
N GLU A 285 22.45 -14.96 1.10
CA GLU A 285 22.74 -13.58 1.42
C GLU A 285 22.67 -12.67 0.17
N VAL A 286 21.97 -11.57 0.32
CA VAL A 286 21.83 -10.53 -0.71
C VAL A 286 21.83 -9.14 -0.06
N ILE A 287 21.98 -8.10 -0.86
CA ILE A 287 21.73 -6.72 -0.46
C ILE A 287 20.33 -6.35 -0.90
N VAL A 288 19.49 -5.95 0.06
CA VAL A 288 18.11 -5.53 -0.18
C VAL A 288 17.91 -4.11 0.34
N GLY A 289 17.26 -3.26 -0.46
CA GLY A 289 16.99 -1.87 -0.10
C GLY A 289 16.72 -0.98 -1.32
N ASN A 290 16.87 0.33 -1.14
CA ASN A 290 16.63 1.32 -2.18
C ASN A 290 17.84 1.46 -3.10
N ILE A 291 17.70 0.96 -4.32
CA ILE A 291 18.78 0.89 -5.31
C ILE A 291 18.44 1.82 -6.47
N GLY A 292 19.41 2.67 -6.85
CA GLY A 292 19.24 3.58 -7.97
C GLY A 292 19.95 4.92 -7.77
N SER A 293 19.29 6.00 -8.14
CA SER A 293 19.77 7.37 -7.97
C SER A 293 18.73 8.20 -7.23
N GLU A 294 19.12 9.39 -6.76
CA GLU A 294 18.17 10.33 -6.11
C GLU A 294 16.94 10.66 -6.98
N LYS A 295 17.10 10.61 -8.31
CA LYS A 295 16.01 10.90 -9.27
C LYS A 295 15.16 9.67 -9.62
N ARG A 296 15.70 8.46 -9.46
CA ARG A 296 15.01 7.20 -9.80
C ARG A 296 15.53 6.07 -8.92
N THR A 297 14.74 5.70 -7.97
CA THR A 297 15.02 4.64 -7.00
C THR A 297 13.96 3.56 -7.09
N LYS A 298 14.37 2.31 -6.91
CA LYS A 298 13.44 1.21 -6.67
C LYS A 298 13.89 0.40 -5.46
N TYR A 299 12.94 -0.14 -4.72
CA TYR A 299 13.23 -1.19 -3.75
C TYR A 299 13.63 -2.45 -4.52
N GLY A 300 14.79 -2.98 -4.23
CA GLY A 300 15.36 -4.06 -5.04
C GLY A 300 16.31 -4.94 -4.26
N VAL A 301 16.78 -5.98 -4.94
CA VAL A 301 17.68 -7.00 -4.38
C VAL A 301 18.84 -7.22 -5.36
N VAL A 302 20.06 -7.22 -4.83
CA VAL A 302 21.29 -7.44 -5.60
C VAL A 302 22.19 -8.47 -4.91
N GLY A 303 22.74 -9.37 -5.71
CA GLY A 303 23.71 -10.37 -5.23
C GLY A 303 23.81 -11.57 -6.17
N SER A 304 24.85 -12.38 -5.99
CA SER A 304 25.06 -13.61 -6.78
C SER A 304 23.90 -14.60 -6.61
N ASN A 305 23.25 -14.61 -5.45
CA ASN A 305 22.10 -15.47 -5.19
C ASN A 305 20.87 -15.10 -6.03
N VAL A 306 20.71 -13.84 -6.46
CA VAL A 306 19.66 -13.43 -7.41
C VAL A 306 19.91 -14.11 -8.77
N ASN A 307 21.15 -14.02 -9.27
CA ASN A 307 21.53 -14.65 -10.53
C ASN A 307 21.42 -16.17 -10.48
N LEU A 308 21.79 -16.77 -9.32
CA LEU A 308 21.65 -18.21 -9.11
C LEU A 308 20.18 -18.64 -9.17
N THR A 309 19.27 -17.86 -8.58
CA THR A 309 17.82 -18.16 -8.63
C THR A 309 17.30 -18.20 -10.07
N GLY A 310 17.67 -17.22 -10.91
CA GLY A 310 17.30 -17.23 -12.33
C GLY A 310 17.86 -18.44 -13.08
N ARG A 311 19.06 -18.91 -12.69
CA ARG A 311 19.60 -20.16 -13.26
C ARG A 311 18.84 -21.38 -12.77
N VAL A 312 18.48 -21.46 -11.50
CA VAL A 312 17.63 -22.55 -10.97
C VAL A 312 16.30 -22.59 -11.71
N GLU A 313 15.68 -21.43 -11.92
CA GLU A 313 14.44 -21.31 -12.68
C GLU A 313 14.62 -21.83 -14.12
N SER A 314 15.70 -21.48 -14.81
CA SER A 314 15.95 -21.88 -16.21
C SER A 314 16.07 -23.38 -16.41
N TYR A 315 16.36 -24.15 -15.39
CA TYR A 315 16.37 -25.63 -15.43
C TYR A 315 14.98 -26.25 -15.30
N THR A 316 13.96 -25.48 -14.90
CA THR A 316 12.62 -26.01 -14.74
C THR A 316 11.96 -26.33 -16.09
N ILE A 317 11.07 -27.30 -16.07
CA ILE A 317 10.09 -27.56 -17.12
C ILE A 317 8.68 -27.24 -16.60
N ASN A 318 7.69 -27.52 -17.43
CA ASN A 318 6.28 -27.26 -17.15
C ASN A 318 5.85 -27.87 -15.80
N GLY A 319 5.25 -27.04 -14.95
CA GLY A 319 4.73 -27.47 -13.64
C GLY A 319 5.79 -27.74 -12.58
N GLN A 320 7.10 -27.58 -12.88
CA GLN A 320 8.16 -27.89 -11.90
C GLN A 320 8.42 -26.73 -10.93
N ILE A 321 8.71 -27.14 -9.69
CA ILE A 321 9.28 -26.29 -8.63
C ILE A 321 10.65 -26.87 -8.30
N LEU A 322 11.72 -26.14 -8.61
CA LEU A 322 13.09 -26.51 -8.25
C LEU A 322 13.62 -25.61 -7.15
N ILE A 323 14.18 -26.22 -6.12
CA ILE A 323 14.82 -25.51 -5.02
C ILE A 323 16.30 -25.85 -4.94
N SER A 324 17.14 -24.88 -4.56
CA SER A 324 18.56 -25.10 -4.30
C SER A 324 18.78 -25.86 -2.99
N SER A 325 19.99 -26.44 -2.82
CA SER A 325 20.38 -27.09 -1.57
C SER A 325 20.32 -26.14 -0.36
N SER A 326 20.65 -24.85 -0.56
CA SER A 326 20.54 -23.85 0.50
C SER A 326 19.09 -23.59 0.92
N THR A 327 18.16 -23.56 -0.03
CA THR A 327 16.72 -23.46 0.28
C THR A 327 16.26 -24.71 1.02
N ARG A 328 16.63 -25.90 0.52
CA ARG A 328 16.26 -27.15 1.20
C ARG A 328 16.73 -27.19 2.64
N ALA A 329 17.96 -26.74 2.90
CA ALA A 329 18.51 -26.68 4.26
C ALA A 329 17.83 -25.63 5.16
N ALA A 330 17.24 -24.58 4.56
CA ALA A 330 16.57 -23.50 5.29
C ALA A 330 15.07 -23.76 5.53
N VAL A 331 14.47 -24.74 4.84
CA VAL A 331 13.07 -25.12 5.04
C VAL A 331 12.93 -25.88 6.35
N ASN A 332 11.99 -25.45 7.19
CA ASN A 332 11.73 -26.02 8.52
C ASN A 332 10.57 -27.03 8.55
N SER A 333 10.00 -27.35 7.39
CA SER A 333 8.86 -28.28 7.23
C SER A 333 9.26 -29.46 6.36
N ASP A 334 8.57 -30.58 6.52
CA ASP A 334 8.80 -31.76 5.69
C ASP A 334 8.45 -31.49 4.22
N LEU A 335 9.34 -31.86 3.32
CA LEU A 335 9.15 -31.69 1.88
C LEU A 335 8.79 -33.00 1.20
N THR A 336 7.79 -32.97 0.33
CA THR A 336 7.57 -34.08 -0.62
C THR A 336 8.45 -33.83 -1.83
N VAL A 337 9.43 -34.69 -2.00
CA VAL A 337 10.46 -34.61 -3.05
C VAL A 337 10.12 -35.59 -4.16
N ALA A 338 10.04 -35.12 -5.40
CA ALA A 338 9.84 -35.97 -6.57
C ALA A 338 11.17 -36.54 -7.10
N LYS A 339 12.18 -35.67 -7.24
CA LYS A 339 13.52 -36.08 -7.68
C LYS A 339 14.59 -35.05 -7.31
N GLU A 340 15.85 -35.49 -7.34
CA GLU A 340 17.02 -34.60 -7.28
C GLU A 340 17.76 -34.64 -8.62
N ILE A 341 18.26 -33.48 -9.03
CA ILE A 341 19.03 -33.32 -10.26
C ILE A 341 20.33 -32.60 -9.96
N VAL A 342 21.42 -33.08 -10.54
CA VAL A 342 22.73 -32.43 -10.44
C VAL A 342 22.99 -31.68 -11.72
N VAL A 343 23.25 -30.38 -11.62
CA VAL A 343 23.45 -29.50 -12.77
C VAL A 343 24.68 -28.62 -12.56
N ARG A 344 25.29 -28.19 -13.66
CA ARG A 344 26.37 -27.20 -13.64
C ARG A 344 25.91 -25.93 -14.36
N PRO A 345 25.42 -24.92 -13.63
CA PRO A 345 24.99 -23.67 -14.27
C PRO A 345 26.16 -22.92 -14.91
N LYS A 346 25.94 -22.32 -16.06
CA LYS A 346 26.94 -21.52 -16.79
C LYS A 346 27.55 -20.45 -15.85
N GLY A 347 28.89 -20.47 -15.67
CA GLY A 347 29.60 -19.56 -14.76
C GLY A 347 29.51 -19.92 -13.27
N VAL A 348 29.18 -21.17 -12.94
CA VAL A 348 29.36 -21.76 -11.60
C VAL A 348 30.42 -22.86 -11.75
N GLU A 349 31.45 -22.81 -10.89
CA GLU A 349 32.58 -23.73 -10.98
C GLU A 349 32.26 -25.13 -10.47
N THR A 350 31.26 -25.26 -9.62
CA THR A 350 30.88 -26.51 -8.96
C THR A 350 29.50 -26.97 -9.40
N ASP A 351 29.31 -28.28 -9.40
CA ASP A 351 27.99 -28.87 -9.59
C ASP A 351 27.08 -28.49 -8.42
N ILE A 352 25.83 -28.19 -8.71
CA ILE A 352 24.79 -27.90 -7.72
C ILE A 352 23.69 -28.94 -7.78
N THR A 353 23.20 -29.36 -6.60
CA THR A 353 22.03 -30.22 -6.52
C THR A 353 20.78 -29.38 -6.41
N LEU A 354 19.82 -29.62 -7.29
CA LEU A 354 18.50 -29.03 -7.25
C LEU A 354 17.49 -30.12 -6.85
N THR A 355 16.55 -29.76 -6.02
CA THR A 355 15.49 -30.66 -5.54
C THR A 355 14.16 -30.25 -6.16
N GLN A 356 13.48 -31.15 -6.85
CA GLN A 356 12.12 -30.96 -7.30
C GLN A 356 11.16 -31.24 -6.16
N VAL A 357 10.37 -30.21 -5.77
CA VAL A 357 9.40 -30.26 -4.68
C VAL A 357 7.99 -30.30 -5.24
N THR A 358 7.15 -31.17 -4.65
CA THR A 358 5.72 -31.31 -5.02
C THR A 358 4.79 -31.08 -3.85
N GLY A 359 5.31 -31.00 -2.63
CA GLY A 359 4.51 -30.75 -1.45
C GLY A 359 5.34 -30.27 -0.27
N ILE A 360 4.66 -29.66 0.70
CA ILE A 360 5.20 -29.22 1.97
C ILE A 360 4.23 -29.60 3.09
N GLY A 361 4.76 -30.19 4.16
CA GLY A 361 4.01 -30.66 5.34
C GLY A 361 3.55 -29.51 6.26
N GLU A 362 3.34 -29.85 7.52
CA GLU A 362 2.89 -28.84 8.50
C GLU A 362 3.81 -27.65 8.61
N PRO A 363 3.26 -26.44 8.83
CA PRO A 363 1.83 -26.11 9.03
C PRO A 363 1.04 -25.89 7.72
N TYR A 364 1.65 -26.04 6.56
CA TYR A 364 1.06 -25.69 5.26
C TYR A 364 0.15 -26.79 4.69
N ASN A 365 0.59 -28.04 4.76
CA ASN A 365 -0.15 -29.26 4.31
C ASN A 365 -0.72 -29.13 2.90
N ILE A 366 0.12 -28.75 1.93
CA ILE A 366 -0.25 -28.56 0.53
C ILE A 366 0.65 -29.36 -0.41
N SER A 367 0.08 -29.80 -1.53
CA SER A 367 0.80 -30.53 -2.58
C SER A 367 0.20 -30.30 -3.94
N VAL A 368 0.99 -30.51 -4.99
CA VAL A 368 0.57 -30.52 -6.38
C VAL A 368 0.94 -31.85 -7.04
N ASP A 369 0.08 -32.33 -7.92
CA ASP A 369 0.34 -33.55 -8.68
C ASP A 369 1.26 -33.26 -9.84
N VAL A 370 2.31 -34.04 -9.99
CA VAL A 370 3.18 -34.00 -11.19
C VAL A 370 2.53 -34.89 -12.24
N LYS A 371 1.93 -34.27 -13.26
CA LYS A 371 1.46 -34.99 -14.44
C LYS A 371 2.70 -35.42 -15.25
N SER A 372 3.05 -36.70 -15.24
CA SER A 372 4.10 -37.26 -16.09
C SER A 372 3.45 -38.08 -17.19
N THR A 373 3.61 -37.64 -18.42
CA THR A 373 3.15 -38.39 -19.58
C THR A 373 4.35 -39.09 -20.22
N MET A 374 4.43 -40.41 -20.12
CA MET A 374 5.50 -41.15 -20.82
C MET A 374 5.20 -41.24 -22.34
N PRO A 375 6.17 -40.97 -23.18
CA PRO A 375 6.00 -41.08 -24.64
C PRO A 375 5.80 -42.52 -25.07
N ASN A 376 4.80 -42.75 -25.95
CA ASN A 376 4.52 -44.05 -26.54
C ASN A 376 5.46 -44.31 -27.68
N LYS A 377 5.97 -45.55 -27.79
CA LYS A 377 6.85 -45.97 -28.85
C LYS A 377 6.09 -45.99 -30.20
N LEU A 378 6.73 -45.47 -31.23
CA LEU A 378 6.18 -45.43 -32.59
C LEU A 378 6.51 -46.70 -33.34
N GLU A 379 5.61 -47.12 -34.23
CA GLU A 379 5.85 -48.25 -35.14
C GLU A 379 6.89 -47.89 -36.21
N GLN A 380 6.95 -46.60 -36.59
CA GLN A 380 7.92 -46.10 -37.59
C GLN A 380 8.59 -44.84 -37.05
N VAL A 381 9.90 -44.76 -37.23
CA VAL A 381 10.70 -43.58 -36.83
C VAL A 381 10.38 -42.40 -37.75
N ILE A 382 10.07 -41.25 -37.19
CA ILE A 382 9.76 -40.06 -37.96
C ILE A 382 11.02 -39.20 -38.09
N PRO A 383 11.56 -39.01 -39.33
CA PRO A 383 12.72 -38.17 -39.52
C PRO A 383 12.39 -36.70 -39.33
N VAL A 384 13.24 -35.99 -38.60
CA VAL A 384 13.13 -34.55 -38.33
C VAL A 384 14.48 -33.85 -38.42
N THR A 385 14.44 -32.56 -38.69
CA THR A 385 15.60 -31.68 -38.57
C THR A 385 15.46 -30.82 -37.32
N PHE A 386 16.59 -30.51 -36.67
CA PHE A 386 16.58 -29.65 -35.48
C PHE A 386 17.84 -28.79 -35.44
N HIS A 387 17.75 -27.71 -34.61
CA HIS A 387 18.83 -26.80 -34.30
C HIS A 387 19.05 -26.73 -32.80
N LYS A 388 20.30 -26.61 -32.38
CA LYS A 388 20.59 -26.22 -30.98
C LYS A 388 20.32 -24.73 -30.80
N LEU A 389 19.92 -24.35 -29.60
CA LEU A 389 19.66 -22.96 -29.19
C LEU A 389 20.72 -22.50 -28.20
N ASP A 390 21.41 -21.39 -28.49
CA ASP A 390 22.16 -20.64 -27.47
C ASP A 390 21.34 -19.39 -27.07
N GLY A 391 20.68 -19.48 -25.94
CA GLY A 391 19.67 -18.51 -25.54
C GLY A 391 18.46 -18.52 -26.47
N LYS A 392 18.18 -17.39 -27.13
CA LYS A 392 17.10 -17.23 -28.12
C LYS A 392 17.54 -17.43 -29.56
N HIS A 393 18.82 -17.66 -29.82
CA HIS A 393 19.38 -17.81 -31.18
C HIS A 393 19.55 -19.28 -31.54
N ALA A 394 18.96 -19.67 -32.69
CA ALA A 394 19.19 -20.99 -33.28
C ALA A 394 20.56 -21.02 -33.94
N ASP A 395 21.33 -22.08 -33.71
CA ASP A 395 22.54 -22.36 -34.50
C ASP A 395 22.15 -22.55 -35.97
N ALA A 396 22.96 -22.03 -36.87
CA ALA A 396 22.72 -22.15 -38.31
C ALA A 396 22.85 -23.59 -38.83
N THR A 397 23.39 -24.51 -38.04
CA THR A 397 23.65 -25.89 -38.44
C THR A 397 22.39 -26.75 -38.34
N ASN A 398 21.94 -27.32 -39.45
CA ASN A 398 20.89 -28.33 -39.46
C ASN A 398 21.43 -29.65 -38.92
N LEU A 399 20.83 -30.16 -37.86
CA LEU A 399 21.08 -31.47 -37.28
C LEU A 399 19.90 -32.40 -37.60
N TYR A 400 20.15 -33.70 -37.65
CA TYR A 400 19.15 -34.70 -38.03
C TYR A 400 18.86 -35.64 -36.87
N ALA A 401 17.60 -36.02 -36.72
CA ALA A 401 17.16 -36.98 -35.71
C ALA A 401 15.96 -37.80 -36.23
N GLY A 402 15.73 -38.93 -35.57
CA GLY A 402 14.50 -39.70 -35.71
C GLY A 402 13.68 -39.67 -34.43
N ILE A 403 12.41 -39.30 -34.47
CA ILE A 403 11.50 -39.45 -33.34
C ILE A 403 11.11 -40.92 -33.25
N THR A 404 11.47 -41.56 -32.11
CA THR A 404 11.21 -42.97 -31.83
C THR A 404 9.98 -43.18 -30.94
N SER A 405 9.70 -42.20 -30.08
CA SER A 405 8.55 -42.22 -29.17
C SER A 405 7.98 -40.83 -29.01
N ILE A 406 6.65 -40.70 -28.82
CA ILE A 406 5.99 -39.40 -28.71
C ILE A 406 4.78 -39.44 -27.78
N ALA A 407 4.57 -38.34 -27.03
CA ALA A 407 3.39 -38.06 -26.24
C ALA A 407 2.78 -36.71 -26.63
N SER A 408 1.89 -36.16 -25.81
CA SER A 408 1.32 -34.82 -26.00
C SER A 408 2.36 -33.71 -25.85
N ASP A 409 3.30 -33.89 -24.94
CA ASP A 409 4.26 -32.88 -24.43
C ASP A 409 5.70 -33.38 -24.40
N MET A 410 5.95 -34.64 -24.84
CA MET A 410 7.28 -35.27 -24.81
C MET A 410 7.54 -36.08 -26.09
N ALA A 411 8.82 -36.23 -26.41
CA ALA A 411 9.28 -37.17 -27.44
C ALA A 411 10.65 -37.77 -27.07
N VAL A 412 10.95 -38.95 -27.62
CA VAL A 412 12.34 -39.48 -27.63
C VAL A 412 12.86 -39.33 -29.04
N ILE A 413 14.05 -38.74 -29.18
CA ILE A 413 14.77 -38.62 -30.43
C ILE A 413 16.06 -39.44 -30.42
N ASP A 414 16.30 -40.18 -31.47
CA ASP A 414 17.59 -40.78 -31.78
C ASP A 414 18.38 -39.89 -32.72
N THR A 415 19.62 -39.51 -32.34
CA THR A 415 20.50 -38.65 -33.12
C THR A 415 21.97 -38.93 -32.84
N GLN A 416 22.81 -38.74 -33.87
CA GLN A 416 24.27 -38.78 -33.74
C GLN A 416 24.85 -37.48 -33.10
N ALA A 417 24.06 -36.42 -33.04
CA ALA A 417 24.48 -35.16 -32.42
C ALA A 417 24.64 -35.33 -30.92
N LYS A 418 25.72 -34.81 -30.33
CA LYS A 418 25.91 -34.79 -28.89
C LYS A 418 25.05 -33.68 -28.31
N LEU A 419 24.03 -34.06 -27.53
CA LEU A 419 23.20 -33.15 -26.74
C LEU A 419 23.60 -33.28 -25.26
N GLU A 420 23.51 -32.14 -24.55
CA GLU A 420 23.64 -32.10 -23.10
C GLU A 420 22.25 -32.04 -22.47
N ILE A 421 22.13 -32.57 -21.24
CA ILE A 421 20.89 -32.49 -20.50
C ILE A 421 20.60 -31.00 -20.24
N TYR A 422 19.34 -30.59 -20.45
CA TYR A 422 18.82 -29.22 -20.42
C TYR A 422 19.21 -28.32 -21.60
N ASP A 423 19.88 -28.86 -22.66
CA ASP A 423 19.97 -28.14 -23.93
C ASP A 423 18.57 -27.80 -24.45
N ASN A 424 18.42 -26.59 -24.96
CA ASN A 424 17.24 -26.21 -25.71
C ASN A 424 17.48 -26.46 -27.18
N ILE A 425 16.50 -27.11 -27.84
CA ILE A 425 16.55 -27.39 -29.27
C ILE A 425 15.26 -26.96 -29.93
N GLN A 426 15.33 -26.67 -31.22
CA GLN A 426 14.19 -26.34 -32.07
C GLN A 426 14.07 -27.42 -33.16
N ILE A 427 12.94 -28.12 -33.18
CA ILE A 427 12.61 -29.12 -34.19
C ILE A 427 11.69 -28.52 -35.24
N ASP A 428 11.85 -28.86 -36.51
CA ASP A 428 10.88 -28.50 -37.54
C ASP A 428 9.76 -29.55 -37.59
N ALA A 429 8.61 -29.19 -37.07
CA ALA A 429 7.42 -30.05 -36.95
C ALA A 429 6.12 -29.28 -37.24
N GLY A 430 5.96 -28.85 -38.49
CA GLY A 430 4.85 -27.96 -38.88
C GLY A 430 5.03 -26.52 -38.41
N GLY A 431 6.27 -26.15 -38.18
CA GLY A 431 6.77 -24.90 -37.62
C GLY A 431 7.81 -25.20 -36.55
N LYS A 432 8.18 -24.18 -35.81
CA LYS A 432 9.23 -24.27 -34.80
C LYS A 432 8.67 -24.89 -33.49
N LEU A 433 8.94 -26.20 -33.31
CA LEU A 433 8.67 -26.90 -32.06
C LEU A 433 9.89 -26.74 -31.14
N TYR A 434 9.73 -26.02 -30.04
CA TYR A 434 10.79 -25.82 -29.05
C TYR A 434 10.76 -26.94 -28.03
N CYS A 435 11.94 -27.50 -27.72
CA CYS A 435 12.07 -28.62 -26.81
C CYS A 435 13.27 -28.42 -25.89
N LYS A 436 13.18 -29.00 -24.69
CA LYS A 436 14.27 -29.10 -23.73
C LYS A 436 14.69 -30.59 -23.61
N VAL A 437 15.98 -30.86 -23.62
CA VAL A 437 16.54 -32.20 -23.40
C VAL A 437 16.44 -32.49 -21.89
N LEU A 438 15.74 -33.57 -21.52
CA LEU A 438 15.55 -33.94 -20.11
C LEU A 438 16.54 -35.00 -19.63
N GLU A 439 16.75 -36.01 -20.46
CA GLU A 439 17.50 -37.20 -20.09
C GLU A 439 18.07 -37.88 -21.34
N LYS A 440 19.19 -38.57 -21.15
CA LYS A 440 19.72 -39.50 -22.16
C LYS A 440 19.24 -40.91 -21.79
N THR A 441 18.45 -41.52 -22.65
CA THR A 441 17.93 -42.86 -22.52
C THR A 441 18.72 -43.85 -23.42
N ASP A 442 18.47 -45.15 -23.28
CA ASP A 442 19.05 -46.14 -24.15
C ASP A 442 18.58 -46.02 -25.63
N GLU A 443 17.40 -45.43 -25.84
CA GLU A 443 16.79 -45.20 -27.15
C GLU A 443 17.08 -43.82 -27.76
N GLY A 444 17.84 -42.95 -27.05
CA GLY A 444 18.18 -41.60 -27.51
C GLY A 444 18.04 -40.53 -26.43
N TYR A 445 17.51 -39.36 -26.77
CA TYR A 445 17.31 -38.25 -25.83
C TYR A 445 15.83 -38.01 -25.61
N LEU A 446 15.40 -38.02 -24.34
CA LEU A 446 14.05 -37.62 -23.94
C LEU A 446 13.94 -36.10 -23.98
N LEU A 447 12.96 -35.60 -24.73
CA LEU A 447 12.65 -34.18 -24.88
C LEU A 447 11.31 -33.84 -24.26
N HIS A 448 11.24 -32.66 -23.68
CA HIS A 448 9.98 -32.03 -23.31
C HIS A 448 9.68 -30.85 -24.23
N PHE A 449 8.43 -30.71 -24.69
CA PHE A 449 8.02 -29.61 -25.56
C PHE A 449 7.76 -28.35 -24.69
N THR A 450 8.51 -27.29 -24.96
CA THR A 450 8.38 -26.02 -24.26
C THR A 450 7.51 -25.01 -25.02
N ALA A 451 7.39 -25.16 -26.36
CA ALA A 451 6.42 -24.40 -27.16
C ALA A 451 6.05 -25.19 -28.42
N VAL A 452 4.75 -25.29 -28.67
CA VAL A 452 4.19 -26.08 -29.80
C VAL A 452 3.69 -25.12 -30.88
N PRO A 453 4.12 -25.27 -32.16
CA PRO A 453 3.65 -24.42 -33.25
C PRO A 453 2.19 -24.73 -33.65
N SER A 454 1.50 -23.74 -34.23
CA SER A 454 0.11 -23.89 -34.68
C SER A 454 -0.08 -25.01 -35.71
N GLY A 455 0.89 -25.22 -36.57
CA GLY A 455 0.88 -26.28 -37.60
C GLY A 455 1.20 -27.68 -37.07
N TYR A 456 1.47 -27.84 -35.75
CA TYR A 456 1.87 -29.13 -35.17
C TYR A 456 0.78 -30.22 -35.29
N LYS A 457 -0.50 -29.86 -35.10
CA LYS A 457 -1.62 -30.81 -35.25
C LYS A 457 -1.72 -31.35 -36.68
N GLU A 458 -1.53 -30.49 -37.67
CA GLU A 458 -1.54 -30.90 -39.10
C GLU A 458 -0.30 -31.72 -39.43
N TRP A 459 0.85 -31.34 -38.92
CA TRP A 459 2.09 -32.10 -39.08
C TRP A 459 1.93 -33.50 -38.46
N ARG A 460 1.39 -33.65 -37.25
CA ARG A 460 1.12 -34.96 -36.65
C ARG A 460 0.26 -35.84 -37.55
N LYS A 461 -0.87 -35.34 -38.05
CA LYS A 461 -1.73 -36.06 -39.00
C LYS A 461 -0.99 -36.48 -40.26
N LYS A 462 -0.11 -35.62 -40.79
CA LYS A 462 0.68 -35.88 -42.00
C LYS A 462 1.71 -37.01 -41.80
N VAL A 463 2.27 -37.13 -40.62
CA VAL A 463 3.24 -38.17 -40.26
C VAL A 463 2.62 -39.42 -39.62
N GLY A 464 1.29 -39.51 -39.58
CA GLY A 464 0.57 -40.69 -39.12
C GLY A 464 0.38 -40.80 -37.62
N LEU A 465 0.40 -39.66 -36.90
CA LEU A 465 0.26 -39.57 -35.42
C LEU A 465 -1.15 -39.11 -34.99
#